data_18f9e3dae48aaa3daff00831f4c47b12
#
_entry.id   18f9e3dae48aaa3daff00831f4c47b12
#
_cell.length_a   1.000
_cell.length_b   1.000
_cell.length_c   1.000
_cell.angle_alpha   90.00
_cell.angle_beta   90.00
_cell.angle_gamma   90.00
#
_symmetry.space_group_name_H-M   'P 1'
#
loop_
_entity.id
_entity.type
_entity.pdbx_description
1 polymer ?
#
loop_
_entity_poly.entity_id
_entity_poly.type
_entity_poly.pdbx_seq_one_letter_code
_entity_poly.pdbx_strand_id
1 'polypeptide(L)'
;MGIAKYSILALVVIVLTAIAAQAQTDPAVQMITAEELKTKVTGNQPVTIIDVRSSEGYANSNTTVKGAIHLKVRKLKARLAFAPFKDLSKDSEIVTYCACPNDESSIAAAQILQASGFKRVRVLQGGWREWLKANGPLEPRAKT
;
A
#
# COMPACT_ATOMS: atom_id res chain seq x y z
N MET A 1 61.52 -51.00 8.72
CA MET A 1 60.18 -51.12 9.33
C MET A 1 59.77 -49.73 9.72
N GLY A 2 59.09 -49.02 8.86
CA GLY A 2 58.64 -47.66 9.07
C GLY A 2 57.11 -47.61 9.12
N ILE A 3 56.55 -47.33 10.25
CA ILE A 3 55.12 -47.14 10.39
C ILE A 3 54.85 -45.70 10.03
N ALA A 4 54.32 -45.51 8.82
CA ALA A 4 53.90 -44.20 8.38
C ALA A 4 52.68 -43.73 9.18
N LYS A 5 52.87 -42.71 10.00
CA LYS A 5 51.77 -41.99 10.67
C LYS A 5 51.09 -41.08 9.65
N TYR A 6 49.99 -41.54 9.12
CA TYR A 6 49.10 -40.65 8.33
C TYR A 6 48.32 -39.77 9.30
N SER A 7 48.81 -38.56 9.48
CA SER A 7 48.04 -37.50 10.12
C SER A 7 46.89 -37.14 9.19
N ILE A 8 45.72 -37.58 9.54
CA ILE A 8 44.49 -37.12 8.89
C ILE A 8 44.24 -35.71 9.36
N LEU A 9 44.69 -34.76 8.56
CA LEU A 9 44.31 -33.36 8.72
C LEU A 9 42.84 -33.23 8.27
N ALA A 10 41.96 -33.31 9.23
CA ALA A 10 40.55 -33.04 8.98
C ALA A 10 40.41 -31.56 8.59
N LEU A 11 40.27 -31.32 7.31
CA LEU A 11 39.90 -30.02 6.76
C LEU A 11 38.45 -29.77 7.11
N VAL A 12 38.22 -29.13 8.25
CA VAL A 12 36.91 -28.57 8.61
C VAL A 12 36.72 -27.38 7.68
N VAL A 13 36.06 -27.62 6.56
CA VAL A 13 35.55 -26.58 5.71
C VAL A 13 34.34 -25.98 6.45
N ILE A 14 34.62 -24.96 7.21
CA ILE A 14 33.54 -24.09 7.76
C ILE A 14 33.00 -23.33 6.56
N VAL A 15 31.94 -23.86 5.97
CA VAL A 15 31.09 -23.11 5.04
C VAL A 15 30.39 -22.07 5.88
N LEU A 16 30.99 -20.89 6.01
CA LEU A 16 30.29 -19.69 6.43
C LEU A 16 29.25 -19.39 5.37
N THR A 17 28.05 -19.93 5.52
CA THR A 17 26.88 -19.42 4.84
C THR A 17 26.64 -18.03 5.40
N ALA A 18 27.19 -17.03 4.74
CA ALA A 18 26.77 -15.66 4.93
C ALA A 18 25.28 -15.59 4.54
N ILE A 19 24.42 -15.73 5.54
CA ILE A 19 23.03 -15.32 5.42
C ILE A 19 23.10 -13.81 5.27
N ALA A 20 23.19 -13.36 4.02
CA ALA A 20 22.94 -11.97 3.71
C ALA A 20 21.52 -11.70 4.19
N ALA A 21 21.37 -11.10 5.37
CA ALA A 21 20.15 -10.47 5.79
C ALA A 21 19.85 -9.40 4.72
N GLN A 22 19.08 -9.77 3.72
CA GLN A 22 18.52 -8.81 2.81
C GLN A 22 17.63 -7.93 3.70
N ALA A 23 18.13 -6.76 4.03
CA ALA A 23 17.29 -5.70 4.54
C ALA A 23 16.18 -5.52 3.51
N GLN A 24 15.01 -6.04 3.81
CA GLN A 24 13.80 -5.77 3.04
C GLN A 24 13.53 -4.29 3.25
N THR A 25 14.11 -3.46 2.38
CA THR A 25 13.64 -2.10 2.23
C THR A 25 12.22 -2.22 1.76
N ASP A 26 11.26 -1.85 2.62
CA ASP A 26 9.88 -1.75 2.20
C ASP A 26 9.86 -0.96 0.89
N PRO A 27 9.21 -1.49 -0.16
CA PRO A 27 9.21 -0.80 -1.44
C PRO A 27 8.66 0.59 -1.22
N ALA A 28 9.42 1.60 -1.64
CA ALA A 28 8.99 2.99 -1.52
C ALA A 28 7.58 3.13 -2.09
N VAL A 29 6.68 3.73 -1.31
CA VAL A 29 5.29 3.90 -1.73
C VAL A 29 5.27 4.83 -2.95
N GLN A 30 4.67 4.36 -4.03
CA GLN A 30 4.53 5.14 -5.25
C GLN A 30 3.42 6.18 -5.10
N MET A 31 3.64 7.35 -5.68
CA MET A 31 2.65 8.42 -5.70
C MET A 31 1.90 8.45 -7.03
N ILE A 32 0.68 8.97 -7.01
CA ILE A 32 -0.13 9.27 -8.20
C ILE A 32 -0.61 10.71 -8.09
N THR A 33 -0.58 11.47 -9.18
CA THR A 33 -1.12 12.83 -9.19
C THR A 33 -2.64 12.83 -9.27
N ALA A 34 -3.27 13.93 -8.84
CA ALA A 34 -4.72 14.08 -8.95
C ALA A 34 -5.20 14.04 -10.40
N GLU A 35 -4.44 14.60 -11.34
CA GLU A 35 -4.80 14.59 -12.77
C GLU A 35 -4.71 13.17 -13.36
N GLU A 36 -3.68 12.41 -13.00
CA GLU A 36 -3.55 11.02 -13.45
C GLU A 36 -4.71 10.15 -12.91
N LEU A 37 -5.01 10.27 -11.61
CA LEU A 37 -6.13 9.54 -11.02
C LEU A 37 -7.48 9.98 -11.62
N LYS A 38 -7.67 11.27 -11.85
CA LYS A 38 -8.87 11.82 -12.50
C LYS A 38 -9.08 11.21 -13.88
N THR A 39 -8.03 11.11 -14.69
CA THR A 39 -8.09 10.46 -15.99
C THR A 39 -8.57 9.01 -15.89
N LYS A 40 -8.08 8.27 -14.87
CA LYS A 40 -8.53 6.89 -14.63
C LYS A 40 -10.00 6.82 -14.25
N VAL A 41 -10.44 7.67 -13.32
CA VAL A 41 -11.83 7.68 -12.83
C VAL A 41 -12.81 8.09 -13.92
N THR A 42 -12.49 9.13 -14.69
CA THR A 42 -13.34 9.58 -15.79
C THR A 42 -13.38 8.59 -16.96
N GLY A 43 -12.26 7.90 -17.22
CA GLY A 43 -12.16 6.87 -18.24
C GLY A 43 -12.68 5.48 -17.79
N ASN A 44 -13.30 5.37 -16.60
CA ASN A 44 -13.78 4.12 -16.04
C ASN A 44 -12.70 3.01 -16.02
N GLN A 45 -11.43 3.38 -15.85
CA GLN A 45 -10.35 2.41 -15.73
C GLN A 45 -10.45 1.69 -14.37
N PRO A 46 -10.15 0.38 -14.31
CA PRO A 46 -10.24 -0.37 -13.07
C PRO A 46 -9.20 0.14 -12.05
N VAL A 47 -9.67 0.79 -11.01
CA VAL A 47 -8.89 1.26 -9.87
C VAL A 47 -9.74 1.17 -8.61
N THR A 48 -9.18 0.63 -7.54
CA THR A 48 -9.80 0.63 -6.23
C THR A 48 -9.30 1.82 -5.44
N ILE A 49 -10.18 2.70 -5.03
CA ILE A 49 -9.83 3.92 -4.28
C ILE A 49 -10.25 3.75 -2.82
N ILE A 50 -9.34 3.99 -1.90
CA ILE A 50 -9.58 3.88 -0.46
C ILE A 50 -9.41 5.26 0.19
N ASP A 51 -10.51 5.77 0.72
CA ASP A 51 -10.55 6.99 1.51
C ASP A 51 -10.19 6.67 2.97
N VAL A 52 -8.99 7.05 3.40
CA VAL A 52 -8.53 6.83 4.77
C VAL A 52 -8.54 8.09 5.62
N ARG A 53 -9.35 9.09 5.26
CA ARG A 53 -9.55 10.27 6.08
C ARG A 53 -9.99 9.88 7.50
N SER A 54 -9.63 10.71 8.49
CA SER A 54 -10.13 10.55 9.85
C SER A 54 -11.66 10.63 9.87
N SER A 55 -12.28 10.16 10.95
CA SER A 55 -13.75 10.28 11.11
C SER A 55 -14.23 11.72 10.99
N GLU A 56 -13.49 12.64 11.59
CA GLU A 56 -13.76 14.06 11.53
C GLU A 56 -13.58 14.62 10.12
N GLY A 57 -12.41 14.38 9.49
CA GLY A 57 -12.15 14.84 8.13
C GLY A 57 -13.14 14.28 7.10
N TYR A 58 -13.61 13.06 7.29
CA TYR A 58 -14.64 12.46 6.46
C TYR A 58 -16.02 13.07 6.74
N ALA A 59 -16.37 13.30 8.01
CA ALA A 59 -17.66 13.88 8.41
C ALA A 59 -17.81 15.35 8.00
N ASN A 60 -16.71 16.10 7.98
CA ASN A 60 -16.68 17.51 7.58
C ASN A 60 -16.84 17.73 6.07
N SER A 61 -16.90 16.65 5.28
CA SER A 61 -17.15 16.72 3.85
C SER A 61 -18.47 16.00 3.52
N ASN A 62 -19.30 16.58 2.67
CA ASN A 62 -20.50 15.92 2.17
C ASN A 62 -20.20 14.95 1.02
N THR A 63 -18.96 14.95 0.54
CA THR A 63 -18.56 14.18 -0.63
C THR A 63 -17.29 13.38 -0.39
N THR A 64 -17.07 12.43 -1.27
CA THR A 64 -15.87 11.60 -1.39
C THR A 64 -15.47 11.49 -2.86
N VAL A 65 -14.28 10.98 -3.13
CA VAL A 65 -13.89 10.62 -4.51
C VAL A 65 -14.87 9.59 -5.05
N LYS A 66 -15.33 9.77 -6.27
CA LYS A 66 -16.28 8.84 -6.90
C LYS A 66 -15.74 7.40 -6.86
N GLY A 67 -16.53 6.48 -6.31
CA GLY A 67 -16.19 5.07 -6.17
C GLY A 67 -15.24 4.74 -5.01
N ALA A 68 -14.90 5.70 -4.16
CA ALA A 68 -14.00 5.45 -3.04
C ALA A 68 -14.70 4.70 -1.88
N ILE A 69 -13.96 3.78 -1.29
CA ILE A 69 -14.38 3.05 -0.09
C ILE A 69 -13.76 3.73 1.13
N HIS A 70 -14.60 4.28 2.03
CA HIS A 70 -14.09 4.86 3.27
C HIS A 70 -13.72 3.77 4.29
N LEU A 71 -12.48 3.82 4.77
CA LEU A 71 -11.96 2.82 5.69
C LEU A 71 -10.81 3.37 6.55
N LYS A 72 -10.99 3.37 7.85
CA LYS A 72 -9.93 3.81 8.78
C LYS A 72 -8.70 2.91 8.69
N VAL A 73 -7.51 3.49 8.66
CA VAL A 73 -6.23 2.75 8.58
C VAL A 73 -6.15 1.61 9.58
N ARG A 74 -6.54 1.86 10.86
CA ARG A 74 -6.51 0.84 11.93
C ARG A 74 -7.38 -0.39 11.68
N LYS A 75 -8.40 -0.27 10.81
CA LYS A 75 -9.31 -1.37 10.46
C LYS A 75 -8.92 -2.04 9.14
N LEU A 76 -8.00 -1.46 8.38
CA LEU A 76 -7.68 -1.90 7.03
C LEU A 76 -7.22 -3.36 7.01
N LYS A 77 -6.24 -3.73 7.85
CA LYS A 77 -5.69 -5.10 7.88
C LYS A 77 -6.78 -6.15 8.10
N ALA A 78 -7.64 -5.95 9.09
CA ALA A 78 -8.76 -6.86 9.36
C ALA A 78 -9.78 -6.87 8.22
N ARG A 79 -10.00 -5.73 7.56
CA ARG A 79 -10.98 -5.59 6.49
C ARG A 79 -10.57 -6.32 5.20
N LEU A 80 -9.27 -6.54 5.00
CA LEU A 80 -8.75 -7.28 3.83
C LEU A 80 -9.24 -8.74 3.74
N ALA A 81 -9.70 -9.31 4.86
CA ALA A 81 -10.29 -10.66 4.88
C ALA A 81 -11.73 -10.72 4.35
N PHE A 82 -12.35 -9.58 4.03
CA PHE A 82 -13.74 -9.49 3.62
C PHE A 82 -13.90 -8.81 2.25
N ALA A 83 -15.02 -9.07 1.58
CA ALA A 83 -15.37 -8.38 0.34
C ALA A 83 -15.40 -6.85 0.54
N PRO A 84 -15.03 -6.05 -0.46
CA PRO A 84 -14.56 -6.52 -1.77
C PRO A 84 -13.05 -6.89 -1.77
N PHE A 85 -12.29 -6.59 -0.73
CA PHE A 85 -10.82 -6.68 -0.73
C PHE A 85 -10.30 -8.12 -0.86
N LYS A 86 -10.97 -9.10 -0.23
CA LYS A 86 -10.57 -10.52 -0.33
C LYS A 86 -10.63 -11.05 -1.77
N ASP A 87 -11.48 -10.43 -2.59
CA ASP A 87 -11.74 -10.86 -3.97
C ASP A 87 -10.88 -10.09 -4.99
N LEU A 88 -10.11 -9.08 -4.53
CA LEU A 88 -9.20 -8.33 -5.38
C LEU A 88 -7.96 -9.16 -5.71
N SER A 89 -7.59 -9.18 -6.99
CA SER A 89 -6.28 -9.68 -7.42
C SER A 89 -5.16 -8.86 -6.76
N LYS A 90 -4.06 -9.52 -6.41
CA LYS A 90 -2.87 -8.83 -5.88
C LYS A 90 -2.21 -7.90 -6.91
N ASP A 91 -2.57 -8.03 -8.17
CA ASP A 91 -2.14 -7.14 -9.25
C ASP A 91 -3.14 -5.99 -9.52
N SER A 92 -4.26 -5.93 -8.77
CA SER A 92 -5.20 -4.81 -8.87
C SER A 92 -4.55 -3.49 -8.48
N GLU A 93 -4.89 -2.44 -9.22
CA GLU A 93 -4.43 -1.10 -8.88
C GLU A 93 -5.26 -0.53 -7.72
N ILE A 94 -4.57 -0.10 -6.67
CA ILE A 94 -5.18 0.49 -5.49
C ILE A 94 -4.57 1.87 -5.25
N VAL A 95 -5.41 2.85 -4.99
CA VAL A 95 -5.00 4.21 -4.62
C VAL A 95 -5.58 4.54 -3.25
N THR A 96 -4.74 5.00 -2.34
CA THR A 96 -5.17 5.49 -1.01
C THR A 96 -5.07 7.00 -0.97
N TYR A 97 -5.97 7.67 -0.24
CA TYR A 97 -5.88 9.10 0.03
C TYR A 97 -6.41 9.48 1.40
N CYS A 98 -5.90 10.58 1.94
CA CYS A 98 -6.36 11.20 3.17
C CYS A 98 -6.49 12.72 3.02
N ALA A 99 -6.75 13.41 4.11
CA ALA A 99 -6.75 14.87 4.19
C ALA A 99 -5.66 15.42 5.11
N CYS A 100 -4.66 14.62 5.44
CA CYS A 100 -3.54 14.99 6.29
C CYS A 100 -2.46 15.75 5.50
N PRO A 101 -1.66 16.62 6.17
CA PRO A 101 -0.72 17.51 5.47
C PRO A 101 0.33 16.80 4.62
N ASN A 102 0.85 15.67 5.08
CA ASN A 102 1.97 14.93 4.47
C ASN A 102 1.56 13.54 3.97
N ASP A 103 0.29 13.33 3.67
CA ASP A 103 -0.25 12.03 3.21
C ASP A 103 0.02 10.85 4.16
N GLU A 104 0.34 11.11 5.44
CA GLU A 104 0.79 10.11 6.41
C GLU A 104 -0.16 8.91 6.54
N SER A 105 -1.46 9.18 6.68
CA SER A 105 -2.45 8.11 6.83
C SER A 105 -2.60 7.27 5.56
N SER A 106 -2.52 7.90 4.39
CA SER A 106 -2.59 7.19 3.12
C SER A 106 -1.31 6.40 2.82
N ILE A 107 -0.15 6.92 3.21
CA ILE A 107 1.13 6.18 3.14
C ILE A 107 1.07 4.95 4.06
N ALA A 108 0.63 5.12 5.31
CA ALA A 108 0.47 3.99 6.24
C ALA A 108 -0.51 2.92 5.70
N ALA A 109 -1.61 3.34 5.10
CA ALA A 109 -2.55 2.42 4.46
C ALA A 109 -1.92 1.69 3.26
N ALA A 110 -1.16 2.39 2.42
CA ALA A 110 -0.46 1.80 1.29
C ALA A 110 0.56 0.74 1.75
N GLN A 111 1.33 1.00 2.79
CA GLN A 111 2.28 0.06 3.37
C GLN A 111 1.59 -1.22 3.89
N ILE A 112 0.43 -1.09 4.56
CA ILE A 112 -0.38 -2.25 5.00
C ILE A 112 -0.81 -3.10 3.80
N LEU A 113 -1.24 -2.46 2.72
CA LEU A 113 -1.66 -3.14 1.50
C LEU A 113 -0.48 -3.86 0.82
N GLN A 114 0.67 -3.19 0.70
CA GLN A 114 1.89 -3.79 0.15
C GLN A 114 2.34 -5.00 0.98
N ALA A 115 2.38 -4.87 2.32
CA ALA A 115 2.70 -5.95 3.24
C ALA A 115 1.69 -7.12 3.16
N SER A 116 0.47 -6.85 2.68
CA SER A 116 -0.57 -7.85 2.42
C SER A 116 -0.50 -8.46 1.00
N GLY A 117 0.56 -8.13 0.23
CA GLY A 117 0.86 -8.70 -1.07
C GLY A 117 0.28 -7.97 -2.28
N PHE A 118 -0.37 -6.82 -2.11
CA PHE A 118 -0.81 -6.00 -3.24
C PHE A 118 0.40 -5.29 -3.87
N LYS A 119 0.57 -5.44 -5.18
CA LYS A 119 1.77 -5.00 -5.90
C LYS A 119 1.66 -3.61 -6.50
N ARG A 120 0.45 -3.16 -6.79
CA ARG A 120 0.18 -1.89 -7.48
C ARG A 120 -0.58 -0.93 -6.57
N VAL A 121 0.08 -0.52 -5.48
CA VAL A 121 -0.47 0.41 -4.50
C VAL A 121 0.20 1.76 -4.66
N ARG A 122 -0.60 2.81 -4.78
CA ARG A 122 -0.14 4.19 -4.89
C ARG A 122 -0.88 5.10 -3.92
N VAL A 123 -0.29 6.23 -3.59
CA VAL A 123 -0.86 7.27 -2.74
C VAL A 123 -1.18 8.50 -3.58
N LEU A 124 -2.38 9.03 -3.46
CA LEU A 124 -2.76 10.29 -4.09
C LEU A 124 -1.98 11.44 -3.43
N GLN A 125 -1.06 12.01 -4.18
CA GLN A 125 -0.20 13.10 -3.73
C GLN A 125 -1.03 14.32 -3.34
N GLY A 126 -0.86 14.79 -2.09
CA GLY A 126 -1.62 15.90 -1.53
C GLY A 126 -3.09 15.58 -1.25
N GLY A 127 -3.49 14.33 -1.43
CA GLY A 127 -4.75 13.74 -1.00
C GLY A 127 -6.01 14.51 -1.41
N TRP A 128 -6.95 14.60 -0.50
CA TRP A 128 -8.26 15.22 -0.71
C TRP A 128 -8.18 16.65 -1.25
N ARG A 129 -7.24 17.44 -0.76
CA ARG A 129 -7.08 18.84 -1.18
C ARG A 129 -6.72 18.95 -2.67
N GLU A 130 -5.75 18.16 -3.13
CA GLU A 130 -5.33 18.19 -4.53
C GLU A 130 -6.40 17.59 -5.45
N TRP A 131 -7.17 16.62 -4.97
CA TRP A 131 -8.32 16.11 -5.71
C TRP A 131 -9.38 17.17 -5.99
N LEU A 132 -9.69 17.98 -4.96
CA LEU A 132 -10.62 19.11 -5.12
C LEU A 132 -10.09 20.18 -6.09
N LYS A 133 -8.80 20.52 -6.00
CA LYS A 133 -8.17 21.48 -6.94
C LYS A 133 -8.20 20.99 -8.39
N ALA A 134 -8.02 19.71 -8.61
CA ALA A 134 -8.09 19.08 -9.91
C ALA A 134 -9.52 18.98 -10.47
N ASN A 135 -10.52 19.35 -9.68
CA ASN A 135 -11.94 19.13 -10.02
C ASN A 135 -12.22 17.67 -10.39
N GLY A 136 -11.69 16.75 -9.58
CA GLY A 136 -11.91 15.32 -9.75
C GLY A 136 -13.37 14.93 -9.49
N PRO A 137 -13.89 13.87 -10.12
CA PRO A 137 -15.25 13.39 -9.91
C PRO A 137 -15.54 13.05 -8.44
N LEU A 138 -16.66 13.55 -7.95
CA LEU A 138 -17.14 13.37 -6.59
C LEU A 138 -18.45 12.59 -6.56
N GLU A 139 -18.73 11.97 -5.42
CA GLU A 139 -20.05 11.41 -5.09
C GLU A 139 -20.40 11.74 -3.64
N PRO A 140 -21.70 11.71 -3.27
CA PRO A 140 -22.11 11.86 -1.89
C PRO A 140 -21.44 10.80 -1.01
N ARG A 141 -20.91 11.23 0.15
CA ARG A 141 -20.38 10.26 1.10
C ARG A 141 -21.48 9.38 1.69
N ALA A 142 -21.18 8.13 1.98
CA ALA A 142 -22.08 7.27 2.71
C ALA A 142 -22.35 7.86 4.11
N LYS A 143 -23.61 7.85 4.53
CA LYS A 143 -23.98 8.17 5.92
C LYS A 143 -23.47 7.01 6.80
N THR A 144 -22.58 7.32 7.71
CA THR A 144 -22.09 6.38 8.73
C THR A 144 -22.96 6.43 9.98
#